data_4404d42887df7b93579d718704d82bb4
#
_entry.id   4404d42887df7b93579d718704d82bb4
#
_cell.length_a   1.000
_cell.length_b   1.000
_cell.length_c   1.000
_cell.angle_alpha   90.00
_cell.angle_beta   90.00
_cell.angle_gamma   90.00
#
_symmetry.space_group_name_H-M   'P 1'
#
loop_
_entity.id
_entity.type
_entity.pdbx_description
1 polymer ?
#
loop_
_entity_poly.entity_id
_entity_poly.type
_entity_poly.pdbx_seq_one_letter_code
_entity_poly.pdbx_strand_id
1 'polypeptide(L)'
;IRLLIAETGHEFIEWCGLLGSTSINDKLKPNSRIYKPDLYNDFIEDNPDFAPKSKFTISRIKFYQWVKAFCLFYYKVEATENKDIGGRYFTFEIDD
;
A
#
# COMPACT_ATOMS: atom_id res chain seq x y z
N ILE A 1 7.12 12.34 -6.78
CA ILE A 1 5.76 12.11 -6.30
C ILE A 1 4.72 12.22 -7.41
N ARG A 2 4.95 13.08 -8.39
CA ARG A 2 4.01 13.22 -9.52
C ARG A 2 3.80 11.92 -10.27
N LEU A 3 4.90 11.18 -10.52
CA LEU A 3 4.80 9.90 -11.23
C LEU A 3 4.03 8.87 -10.42
N LEU A 4 4.24 8.85 -9.12
CA LEU A 4 3.53 7.93 -8.26
C LEU A 4 2.02 8.27 -8.20
N ILE A 5 1.68 9.55 -8.12
CA ILE A 5 0.29 9.99 -8.13
C ILE A 5 -0.38 9.61 -9.45
N ALA A 6 0.31 9.80 -10.58
CA ALA A 6 -0.21 9.44 -11.89
C ALA A 6 -0.47 7.94 -12.02
N GLU A 7 0.37 7.12 -11.38
CA GLU A 7 0.23 5.67 -11.40
C GLU A 7 -0.86 5.17 -10.46
N THR A 8 -0.99 5.75 -9.28
CA THR A 8 -1.83 5.22 -8.21
C THR A 8 -3.04 6.08 -7.85
N GLY A 9 -2.96 7.39 -8.05
CA GLY A 9 -4.03 8.31 -7.70
C GLY A 9 -3.83 8.97 -6.33
N HIS A 10 -4.54 10.06 -6.10
CA HIS A 10 -4.42 10.89 -4.91
C HIS A 10 -4.82 10.17 -3.63
N GLU A 11 -5.90 9.41 -3.69
CA GLU A 11 -6.46 8.74 -2.51
C GLU A 11 -5.49 7.74 -1.92
N PHE A 12 -4.80 7.00 -2.78
CA PHE A 12 -3.79 6.05 -2.32
C PHE A 12 -2.60 6.76 -1.69
N ILE A 13 -2.12 7.83 -2.31
CA ILE A 13 -0.97 8.60 -1.82
C ILE A 13 -1.30 9.24 -0.46
N GLU A 14 -2.51 9.76 -0.31
CA GLU A 14 -2.96 10.32 0.96
C GLU A 14 -3.05 9.24 2.03
N TRP A 15 -3.58 8.07 1.68
CA TRP A 15 -3.65 6.93 2.60
C TRP A 15 -2.26 6.48 3.05
N CYS A 16 -1.26 6.54 2.17
CA CYS A 16 0.12 6.21 2.52
C CYS A 16 0.75 7.23 3.48
N GLY A 17 0.21 8.45 3.53
CA GLY A 17 0.74 9.49 4.40
C GLY A 17 1.73 10.44 3.73
N LEU A 18 1.74 10.50 2.40
CA LEU A 18 2.67 11.35 1.67
C LEU A 18 2.15 12.77 1.42
N LEU A 19 0.84 12.99 1.52
CA LEU A 19 0.23 14.30 1.24
C LEU A 19 -0.35 14.89 2.51
N GLY A 20 0.27 15.94 3.01
CA GLY A 20 -0.25 16.69 4.14
C GLY A 20 -0.23 15.99 5.48
N SER A 21 0.31 14.79 5.54
CA SER A 21 0.42 14.02 6.77
C SER A 21 1.77 14.24 7.43
N THR A 22 1.81 14.03 8.73
CA THR A 22 3.05 14.13 9.49
C THR A 22 3.82 12.82 9.55
N SER A 23 3.19 11.71 9.16
CA SER A 23 3.83 10.40 9.24
C SER A 23 3.26 9.44 8.21
N ILE A 24 4.08 8.47 7.84
CA ILE A 24 3.67 7.39 6.95
C ILE A 24 2.71 6.46 7.69
N ASN A 25 1.76 5.91 6.95
CA ASN A 25 0.78 4.96 7.47
C ASN A 25 1.48 3.84 8.23
N ASP A 26 1.04 3.58 9.45
CA ASP A 26 1.64 2.57 10.34
C ASP A 26 1.65 1.17 9.75
N LYS A 27 0.73 0.88 8.83
CA LYS A 27 0.66 -0.43 8.19
C LYS A 27 1.71 -0.62 7.10
N LEU A 28 2.47 0.43 6.75
CA LEU A 28 3.49 0.40 5.70
C LEU A 28 4.90 0.55 6.28
N LYS A 29 5.15 -0.03 7.44
CA LYS A 29 6.46 0.06 8.08
C LYS A 29 7.41 -1.03 7.61
N PRO A 30 8.71 -0.70 7.47
CA PRO A 30 9.72 -1.70 7.09
C PRO A 30 10.00 -2.68 8.22
N ASN A 31 10.71 -3.74 7.88
CA ASN A 31 11.24 -4.74 8.83
C ASN A 31 10.13 -5.48 9.59
N SER A 32 8.96 -5.60 8.98
CA SER A 32 7.84 -6.32 9.56
C SER A 32 7.04 -7.01 8.47
N ARG A 33 6.20 -7.96 8.86
CA ARG A 33 5.30 -8.63 7.94
C ARG A 33 4.03 -7.80 7.80
N ILE A 34 3.71 -7.45 6.57
CA ILE A 34 2.55 -6.61 6.25
C ILE A 34 1.57 -7.48 5.47
N TYR A 35 0.52 -7.96 6.12
CA TYR A 35 -0.42 -8.89 5.51
C TYR A 35 -1.28 -8.19 4.48
N LYS A 36 -1.30 -8.76 3.25
CA LYS A 36 -1.97 -8.15 2.11
C LYS A 36 -3.46 -7.89 2.33
N PRO A 37 -4.26 -8.85 2.86
CA PRO A 37 -5.67 -8.57 3.08
C PRO A 37 -5.92 -7.42 4.03
N ASP A 38 -5.08 -7.29 5.06
CA ASP A 38 -5.23 -6.21 6.03
C ASP A 38 -5.01 -4.84 5.39
N LEU A 39 -3.99 -4.75 4.50
CA LEU A 39 -3.73 -3.50 3.76
C LEU A 39 -4.91 -3.13 2.88
N TYR A 40 -5.40 -4.08 2.11
CA TYR A 40 -6.51 -3.83 1.19
C TYR A 40 -7.76 -3.39 1.95
N ASN A 41 -8.10 -4.10 3.02
CA ASN A 41 -9.28 -3.79 3.82
C ASN A 41 -9.16 -2.42 4.48
N ASP A 42 -7.99 -2.06 4.97
CA ASP A 42 -7.76 -0.76 5.57
C ASP A 42 -7.95 0.37 4.56
N PHE A 43 -7.41 0.20 3.35
CA PHE A 43 -7.56 1.18 2.29
C PHE A 43 -9.04 1.35 1.88
N ILE A 44 -9.76 0.24 1.72
CA ILE A 44 -11.16 0.25 1.33
C ILE A 44 -12.03 0.88 2.41
N GLU A 45 -11.71 0.64 3.68
CA GLU A 45 -12.43 1.23 4.80
C GLU A 45 -12.33 2.75 4.78
N ASP A 46 -11.14 3.27 4.49
CA ASP A 46 -10.93 4.72 4.39
C ASP A 46 -11.44 5.30 3.07
N ASN A 47 -11.54 4.47 2.04
CA ASN A 47 -11.92 4.90 0.69
C ASN A 47 -12.97 3.94 0.11
N PRO A 48 -14.22 3.99 0.61
CA PRO A 48 -15.26 3.03 0.21
C PRO A 48 -15.58 3.02 -1.30
N ASP A 49 -15.27 4.09 -2.01
CA ASP A 49 -15.52 4.17 -3.44
C ASP A 49 -14.67 3.18 -4.25
N PHE A 50 -13.60 2.67 -3.65
CA PHE A 50 -12.72 1.68 -4.26
C PHE A 50 -13.11 0.24 -3.90
N ALA A 51 -14.10 0.05 -3.06
CA ALA A 51 -14.53 -1.28 -2.62
C ALA A 51 -15.07 -2.10 -3.80
N PRO A 52 -15.08 -3.44 -3.70
CA PRO A 52 -15.69 -4.28 -4.73
C PRO A 52 -17.12 -3.85 -5.02
N LYS A 53 -17.47 -3.84 -6.30
CA LYS A 53 -18.80 -3.44 -6.79
C LYS A 53 -19.11 -1.95 -6.62
N SER A 54 -18.16 -1.14 -6.21
CA SER A 54 -18.30 0.31 -6.16
C SER A 54 -17.90 0.94 -7.48
N LYS A 55 -18.21 2.23 -7.64
CA LYS A 55 -18.01 2.96 -8.91
C LYS A 55 -16.56 2.96 -9.37
N PHE A 56 -15.62 3.12 -8.46
CA PHE A 56 -14.20 3.19 -8.77
C PHE A 56 -13.45 1.97 -8.24
N THR A 57 -14.10 0.82 -8.24
CA THR A 57 -13.51 -0.40 -7.69
C THR A 57 -12.10 -0.66 -8.22
N ILE A 58 -11.25 -1.17 -7.35
CA ILE A 58 -9.89 -1.55 -7.70
C ILE A 58 -9.69 -3.02 -7.33
N SER A 59 -9.04 -3.78 -8.19
CA SER A 59 -8.74 -5.17 -7.89
C SER A 59 -7.63 -5.26 -6.84
N ARG A 60 -7.59 -6.38 -6.11
CA ARG A 60 -6.52 -6.61 -5.13
C ARG A 60 -5.16 -6.64 -5.79
N ILE A 61 -5.06 -7.26 -6.98
CA ILE A 61 -3.80 -7.32 -7.72
C ILE A 61 -3.29 -5.92 -8.04
N LYS A 62 -4.18 -5.05 -8.52
CA LYS A 62 -3.83 -3.68 -8.84
C LYS A 62 -3.40 -2.90 -7.60
N PHE A 63 -4.14 -3.06 -6.50
CA PHE A 63 -3.79 -2.40 -5.25
C PHE A 63 -2.42 -2.84 -4.74
N TYR A 64 -2.11 -4.13 -4.83
CA TYR A 64 -0.80 -4.63 -4.38
C TYR A 64 0.34 -4.12 -5.25
N GLN A 65 0.08 -3.92 -6.54
CA GLN A 65 1.07 -3.28 -7.42
C GLN A 65 1.34 -1.83 -6.96
N TRP A 66 0.30 -1.13 -6.53
CA TRP A 66 0.45 0.22 -5.99
C TRP A 66 1.29 0.23 -4.71
N VAL A 67 1.09 -0.75 -3.84
CA VAL A 67 1.89 -0.86 -2.60
C VAL A 67 3.36 -1.06 -2.94
N LYS A 68 3.65 -1.92 -3.91
CA LYS A 68 5.04 -2.13 -4.36
C LYS A 68 5.64 -0.86 -4.94
N ALA A 69 4.88 -0.13 -5.74
CA ALA A 69 5.35 1.14 -6.31
C ALA A 69 5.65 2.16 -5.20
N PHE A 70 4.82 2.22 -4.19
CA PHE A 70 5.06 3.10 -3.04
C PHE A 70 6.35 2.74 -2.32
N CYS A 71 6.56 1.46 -2.04
CA CYS A 71 7.77 1.02 -1.35
C CYS A 71 9.03 1.37 -2.14
N LEU A 72 9.00 1.15 -3.44
CA LEU A 72 10.13 1.47 -4.30
C LEU A 72 10.38 2.98 -4.36
N PHE A 73 9.31 3.77 -4.40
CA PHE A 73 9.43 5.23 -4.44
C PHE A 73 9.94 5.79 -3.12
N TYR A 74 9.29 5.42 -2.02
CA TYR A 74 9.56 6.05 -0.72
C TYR A 74 10.77 5.46 0.00
N TYR A 75 10.83 4.14 0.08
CA TYR A 75 11.90 3.45 0.80
C TYR A 75 13.08 3.05 -0.08
N LYS A 76 12.92 3.16 -1.41
CA LYS A 76 13.96 2.79 -2.39
C LYS A 76 14.31 1.30 -2.37
N VAL A 77 13.38 0.46 -1.92
CA VAL A 77 13.57 -0.99 -1.91
C VAL A 77 12.34 -1.68 -2.48
N GLU A 78 12.55 -2.83 -3.10
CA GLU A 78 11.45 -3.65 -3.59
C GLU A 78 10.84 -4.43 -2.43
N ALA A 79 9.50 -4.36 -2.33
CA ALA A 79 8.80 -5.21 -1.39
C ALA A 79 8.78 -6.65 -1.92
N THR A 80 9.14 -7.59 -1.06
CA THR A 80 9.06 -9.01 -1.40
C THR A 80 7.75 -9.59 -0.89
N GLU A 81 7.22 -10.58 -1.61
CA GLU A 81 5.98 -11.23 -1.24
C GLU A 81 6.27 -12.63 -0.74
N ASN A 82 5.59 -13.01 0.32
CA ASN A 82 5.76 -14.33 0.89
C ASN A 82 4.44 -14.79 1.51
N LYS A 83 4.44 -15.98 2.08
CA LYS A 83 3.25 -16.59 2.63
C LYS A 83 3.61 -17.34 3.90
N ASP A 84 2.77 -17.21 4.91
CA ASP A 84 2.90 -17.99 6.14
C ASP A 84 1.51 -18.48 6.59
N ILE A 85 1.42 -18.97 7.81
CA ILE A 85 0.17 -19.49 8.35
C ILE A 85 -0.92 -18.42 8.46
N GLY A 86 -0.51 -17.15 8.57
CA GLY A 86 -1.44 -16.01 8.63
C GLY A 86 -1.88 -15.51 7.27
N GLY A 87 -1.31 -16.02 6.17
CA GLY A 87 -1.65 -15.63 4.82
C GLY A 87 -0.49 -15.01 4.06
N ARG A 88 -0.81 -14.37 2.95
CA ARG A 88 0.19 -13.68 2.12
C ARG A 88 0.55 -12.33 2.73
N TYR A 89 1.82 -11.95 2.63
CA TYR A 89 2.28 -10.70 3.18
C TYR A 89 3.40 -10.10 2.33
N PHE A 90 3.58 -8.78 2.49
CA PHE A 90 4.76 -8.08 1.99
C PHE A 90 5.77 -7.94 3.10
N THR A 91 7.03 -7.94 2.75
CA THR A 91 8.09 -7.55 3.67
C THR A 91 9.17 -6.80 2.89
N PHE A 92 9.79 -5.84 3.52
CA PHE A 92 10.92 -5.12 2.96
C PHE A 92 11.76 -4.62 4.12
N GLU A 93 13.06 -4.60 3.91
CA GLU A 93 14.00 -4.23 4.94
C GLU A 93 14.78 -3.01 4.52
N ILE A 94 14.99 -2.09 5.46
CA ILE A 94 15.86 -0.96 5.26
C ILE A 94 16.89 -0.94 6.38
N ASP A 95 18.11 -0.56 6.02
CA ASP A 95 19.19 -0.37 6.98
C ASP A 95 19.18 1.07 7.47
N ASP A 96 19.24 1.24 8.76
CA ASP A 96 19.32 2.58 9.35
C ASP A 96 20.75 3.09 9.38
#